data_97bdbdddad34c58c0b02a01779d93b59
#
_entry.id   97bdbdddad34c58c0b02a01779d93b59
#
_cell.length_a   1.000
_cell.length_b   1.000
_cell.length_c   1.000
_cell.angle_alpha   90.00
_cell.angle_beta   90.00
_cell.angle_gamma   90.00
#
_symmetry.space_group_name_H-M   'P 1'
#
loop_
_entity.id
_entity.type
_entity.pdbx_description
1 polymer ?
#
loop_
_entity_poly.entity_id
_entity_poly.type
_entity_poly.pdbx_seq_one_letter_code
_entity_poly.pdbx_strand_id
1 'polypeptide(L)'
;MDFRNPSNPKKSRILRIWDQTLSPVTGENAPAGFSFGVEYNQAQIENEIDGTPAGYVREKDIDGHGTHVTGTAAGNGAASNGKYTGLAPNADIVVVKAGNGSFDTSNIIIALDYLKNLSTSLGKPIVVNMSLGSQYGAHDGTDP
;
A
#
# COMPACT_ATOMS: atom_id res chain seq x y z
N MET A 1 10.50 -7.14 6.46
CA MET A 1 10.95 -6.70 7.81
C MET A 1 10.81 -5.19 7.98
N ASP A 2 11.10 -4.40 6.98
CA ASP A 2 11.22 -2.94 7.05
C ASP A 2 9.92 -2.17 7.31
N PHE A 3 8.77 -2.81 7.17
CA PHE A 3 7.45 -2.20 7.41
C PHE A 3 6.83 -2.64 8.74
N ARG A 4 7.60 -3.31 9.60
CA ARG A 4 7.17 -3.67 10.95
C ARG A 4 7.46 -2.57 11.95
N ASN A 5 6.72 -2.58 13.05
CA ASN A 5 6.98 -1.66 14.14
C ASN A 5 8.36 -1.97 14.76
N PRO A 6 9.26 -0.99 14.88
CA PRO A 6 10.62 -1.23 15.39
C PRO A 6 10.64 -1.69 16.86
N SER A 7 9.65 -1.28 17.65
CA SER A 7 9.53 -1.68 19.06
C SER A 7 8.80 -3.03 19.26
N ASN A 8 8.09 -3.51 18.25
CA ASN A 8 7.38 -4.78 18.28
C ASN A 8 7.32 -5.40 16.88
N PRO A 9 8.24 -6.31 16.51
CA PRO A 9 8.32 -6.88 15.17
C PRO A 9 7.12 -7.75 14.76
N LYS A 10 6.21 -8.09 15.69
CA LYS A 10 4.94 -8.76 15.39
C LYS A 10 3.86 -7.76 14.93
N LYS A 11 4.10 -6.47 15.10
CA LYS A 11 3.18 -5.40 14.70
C LYS A 11 3.60 -4.78 13.39
N SER A 12 2.62 -4.46 12.56
CA SER A 12 2.80 -3.81 11.27
C SER A 12 2.69 -2.29 11.40
N ARG A 13 3.44 -1.55 10.59
CA ARG A 13 3.18 -0.14 10.32
C ARG A 13 2.24 0.06 9.13
N ILE A 14 1.92 -1.02 8.40
CA ILE A 14 0.91 -0.99 7.35
C ILE A 14 -0.46 -1.07 8.02
N LEU A 15 -1.22 0.02 7.95
CA LEU A 15 -2.56 0.14 8.54
C LEU A 15 -3.64 -0.47 7.65
N ARG A 16 -3.46 -0.36 6.32
CA ARG A 16 -4.38 -0.84 5.29
C ARG A 16 -3.62 -1.26 4.04
N ILE A 17 -4.12 -2.30 3.40
CA ILE A 17 -3.79 -2.65 2.01
C ILE A 17 -5.10 -2.73 1.25
N TRP A 18 -5.25 -1.98 0.18
CA TRP A 18 -6.33 -2.15 -0.78
C TRP A 18 -5.78 -2.67 -2.09
N ASP A 19 -6.09 -3.91 -2.43
CA ASP A 19 -5.75 -4.49 -3.73
C ASP A 19 -6.97 -4.36 -4.66
N GLN A 20 -6.88 -3.44 -5.61
CA GLN A 20 -7.93 -3.19 -6.61
C GLN A 20 -8.01 -4.29 -7.67
N THR A 21 -7.02 -5.18 -7.75
CA THR A 21 -6.95 -6.25 -8.75
C THR A 21 -7.63 -7.54 -8.30
N LEU A 22 -7.98 -7.65 -7.02
CA LEU A 22 -8.65 -8.84 -6.47
C LEU A 22 -10.17 -8.71 -6.53
N SER A 23 -10.83 -9.83 -6.84
CA SER A 23 -12.27 -9.98 -6.56
C SER A 23 -12.43 -10.57 -5.16
N PRO A 24 -13.32 -10.01 -4.32
CA PRO A 24 -13.57 -10.52 -2.98
C PRO A 24 -14.06 -11.98 -2.99
N VAL A 25 -13.54 -12.79 -2.08
CA VAL A 25 -14.05 -14.12 -1.76
C VAL A 25 -14.73 -14.10 -0.39
N THR A 26 -15.27 -15.24 0.05
CA THR A 26 -15.96 -15.33 1.36
C THR A 26 -15.09 -14.79 2.51
N GLY A 27 -15.61 -13.82 3.23
CA GLY A 27 -14.91 -13.14 4.33
C GLY A 27 -14.08 -11.94 3.94
N GLU A 28 -13.95 -11.62 2.64
CA GLU A 28 -13.28 -10.41 2.16
C GLU A 28 -14.29 -9.35 1.70
N ASN A 29 -13.89 -8.10 1.77
CA ASN A 29 -14.72 -6.98 1.36
C ASN A 29 -13.89 -5.91 0.65
N ALA A 30 -14.54 -5.16 -0.24
CA ALA A 30 -14.03 -3.89 -0.71
C ALA A 30 -14.02 -2.86 0.43
N PRO A 31 -13.22 -1.77 0.33
CA PRO A 31 -13.30 -0.68 1.29
C PRO A 31 -14.69 -0.07 1.37
N ALA A 32 -15.05 0.47 2.52
CA ALA A 32 -16.34 1.12 2.71
C ALA A 32 -16.55 2.27 1.70
N GLY A 33 -17.69 2.23 0.99
CA GLY A 33 -18.02 3.18 -0.08
C GLY A 33 -17.48 2.82 -1.47
N PHE A 34 -16.78 1.70 -1.61
CA PHE A 34 -16.26 1.20 -2.87
C PHE A 34 -16.84 -0.19 -3.18
N SER A 35 -16.92 -0.54 -4.46
CA SER A 35 -17.62 -1.76 -4.92
C SER A 35 -16.70 -2.84 -5.47
N PHE A 36 -15.37 -2.66 -5.42
CA PHE A 36 -14.40 -3.58 -6.02
C PHE A 36 -13.08 -3.63 -5.22
N GLY A 37 -12.25 -4.60 -5.56
CA GLY A 37 -11.01 -4.85 -4.84
C GLY A 37 -11.23 -5.49 -3.47
N VAL A 38 -10.15 -5.70 -2.75
CA VAL A 38 -10.15 -6.26 -1.39
C VAL A 38 -9.34 -5.37 -0.48
N GLU A 39 -9.92 -4.96 0.65
CA GLU A 39 -9.21 -4.24 1.69
C GLU A 39 -8.82 -5.19 2.83
N TYR A 40 -7.57 -5.10 3.26
CA TYR A 40 -7.06 -5.75 4.47
C TYR A 40 -6.71 -4.69 5.51
N ASN A 41 -7.22 -4.86 6.73
CA ASN A 41 -6.91 -4.00 7.87
C ASN A 41 -5.63 -4.47 8.58
N GLN A 42 -5.13 -3.63 9.48
CA GLN A 42 -3.90 -3.89 10.21
C GLN A 42 -3.91 -5.22 10.98
N ALA A 43 -5.04 -5.57 11.60
CA ALA A 43 -5.14 -6.82 12.36
C ALA A 43 -5.00 -8.06 11.45
N GLN A 44 -5.59 -8.03 10.27
CA GLN A 44 -5.46 -9.11 9.27
C GLN A 44 -4.01 -9.22 8.77
N ILE A 45 -3.35 -8.07 8.53
CA ILE A 45 -1.94 -8.02 8.12
C ILE A 45 -1.02 -8.56 9.22
N GLU A 46 -1.29 -8.23 10.49
CA GLU A 46 -0.52 -8.72 11.64
C GLU A 46 -0.71 -10.22 11.86
N ASN A 47 -1.92 -10.73 11.69
CA ASN A 47 -2.21 -12.16 11.72
C ASN A 47 -1.44 -12.92 10.63
N GLU A 48 -1.34 -12.34 9.42
CA GLU A 48 -0.52 -12.90 8.35
C GLU A 48 0.97 -12.93 8.70
N ILE A 49 1.47 -11.89 9.38
CA ILE A 49 2.87 -11.79 9.80
C ILE A 49 3.25 -12.86 10.83
N ASP A 50 2.36 -13.19 11.76
CA ASP A 50 2.62 -14.21 12.79
C ASP A 50 2.11 -15.61 12.42
N GLY A 51 1.47 -15.73 11.25
CA GLY A 51 0.98 -17.01 10.73
C GLY A 51 -0.35 -17.48 11.34
N THR A 52 -1.19 -16.58 11.90
CA THR A 52 -2.40 -16.93 12.65
C THR A 52 -3.64 -16.10 12.22
N PRO A 53 -4.35 -16.45 11.14
CA PRO A 53 -4.07 -17.49 10.16
C PRO A 53 -3.09 -17.04 9.07
N ALA A 54 -2.29 -17.94 8.56
CA ALA A 54 -1.49 -17.71 7.38
C ALA A 54 -2.32 -17.86 6.10
N GLY A 55 -1.95 -17.10 5.05
CA GLY A 55 -2.58 -17.19 3.72
C GLY A 55 -3.91 -16.48 3.58
N TYR A 56 -4.29 -15.63 4.56
CA TYR A 56 -5.50 -14.83 4.48
C TYR A 56 -5.30 -13.58 3.59
N VAL A 57 -4.16 -12.91 3.69
CA VAL A 57 -3.83 -11.76 2.84
C VAL A 57 -3.34 -12.26 1.48
N ARG A 58 -4.18 -12.16 0.46
CA ARG A 58 -3.90 -12.65 -0.90
C ARG A 58 -3.15 -11.65 -1.77
N GLU A 59 -3.07 -10.39 -1.33
CA GLU A 59 -2.29 -9.37 -2.03
C GLU A 59 -0.82 -9.79 -2.12
N LYS A 60 -0.22 -9.60 -3.30
CA LYS A 60 1.21 -9.83 -3.56
C LYS A 60 1.76 -8.78 -4.49
N ASP A 61 2.90 -8.24 -4.15
CA ASP A 61 3.70 -7.44 -5.06
C ASP A 61 4.43 -8.39 -6.03
N ILE A 62 3.89 -8.55 -7.24
CA ILE A 62 4.43 -9.48 -8.24
C ILE A 62 5.59 -8.91 -9.04
N ASP A 63 5.77 -7.58 -9.04
CA ASP A 63 6.85 -6.90 -9.75
C ASP A 63 8.01 -6.53 -8.81
N GLY A 64 7.70 -6.24 -7.55
CA GLY A 64 8.66 -5.78 -6.54
C GLY A 64 8.87 -4.26 -6.52
N HIS A 65 8.38 -3.53 -7.53
CA HIS A 65 8.54 -2.09 -7.62
C HIS A 65 7.85 -1.35 -6.48
N GLY A 66 6.60 -1.70 -6.14
CA GLY A 66 5.86 -1.08 -5.04
C GLY A 66 6.55 -1.26 -3.69
N THR A 67 7.06 -2.46 -3.42
CA THR A 67 7.84 -2.77 -2.20
C THR A 67 9.12 -1.95 -2.15
N HIS A 68 9.85 -1.83 -3.26
CA HIS A 68 11.10 -1.05 -3.34
C HIS A 68 10.84 0.44 -3.10
N VAL A 69 9.86 1.01 -3.76
CA VAL A 69 9.46 2.42 -3.60
C VAL A 69 9.02 2.72 -2.16
N THR A 70 8.21 1.84 -1.57
CA THR A 70 7.78 1.96 -0.16
C THR A 70 8.98 1.85 0.79
N GLY A 71 9.96 0.99 0.49
CA GLY A 71 11.21 0.89 1.24
C GLY A 71 11.99 2.19 1.26
N THR A 72 12.12 2.84 0.09
CA THR A 72 12.79 4.14 -0.05
C THR A 72 12.05 5.25 0.70
N ALA A 73 10.72 5.23 0.67
CA ALA A 73 9.91 6.23 1.35
C ALA A 73 9.88 6.02 2.88
N ALA A 74 9.65 4.81 3.35
CA ALA A 74 9.27 4.54 4.73
C ALA A 74 9.88 3.26 5.34
N GLY A 75 10.88 2.64 4.72
CA GLY A 75 11.57 1.49 5.31
C GLY A 75 12.31 1.85 6.59
N ASN A 76 12.22 1.02 7.63
CA ASN A 76 12.92 1.27 8.90
C ASN A 76 14.34 0.71 8.95
N GLY A 77 14.81 0.11 7.86
CA GLY A 77 16.16 -0.44 7.74
C GLY A 77 16.40 -1.75 8.47
N ALA A 78 15.38 -2.40 9.01
CA ALA A 78 15.54 -3.64 9.79
C ALA A 78 16.16 -4.78 8.97
N ALA A 79 15.90 -4.85 7.66
CA ALA A 79 16.50 -5.84 6.76
C ALA A 79 18.00 -5.62 6.52
N SER A 80 18.50 -4.42 6.77
CA SER A 80 19.90 -4.01 6.57
C SER A 80 20.64 -3.69 7.87
N ASN A 81 20.10 -4.10 9.02
CA ASN A 81 20.62 -3.75 10.35
C ASN A 81 20.79 -2.22 10.53
N GLY A 82 19.84 -1.45 10.02
CA GLY A 82 19.81 0.01 10.11
C GLY A 82 20.67 0.75 9.10
N LYS A 83 21.35 0.05 8.18
CA LYS A 83 22.26 0.67 7.21
C LYS A 83 21.52 1.47 6.15
N TYR A 84 20.36 1.00 5.71
CA TYR A 84 19.53 1.65 4.68
C TYR A 84 18.14 1.88 5.26
N THR A 85 17.81 3.13 5.53
CA THR A 85 16.49 3.56 6.01
C THR A 85 15.81 4.45 4.98
N GLY A 86 14.49 4.40 4.94
CA GLY A 86 13.70 5.35 4.17
C GLY A 86 13.68 6.74 4.81
N LEU A 87 13.08 7.69 4.10
CA LEU A 87 12.99 9.08 4.57
C LEU A 87 12.07 9.25 5.79
N ALA A 88 11.05 8.42 5.92
CA ALA A 88 10.06 8.45 7.00
C ALA A 88 9.96 7.08 7.72
N PRO A 89 11.02 6.59 8.40
CA PRO A 89 11.10 5.22 8.90
C PRO A 89 10.10 4.87 10.00
N ASN A 90 9.43 5.85 10.58
CA ASN A 90 8.41 5.69 11.63
C ASN A 90 6.99 6.00 11.14
N ALA A 91 6.80 6.35 9.87
CA ALA A 91 5.48 6.65 9.33
C ALA A 91 4.57 5.41 9.34
N ASP A 92 3.29 5.62 9.62
CA ASP A 92 2.25 4.66 9.28
C ASP A 92 2.14 4.55 7.76
N ILE A 93 1.81 3.38 7.26
CA ILE A 93 1.79 3.08 5.82
C ILE A 93 0.40 2.63 5.40
N VAL A 94 -0.06 3.13 4.26
CA VAL A 94 -1.23 2.62 3.55
C VAL A 94 -0.80 2.26 2.14
N VAL A 95 -1.17 1.08 1.68
CA VAL A 95 -0.83 0.57 0.35
C VAL A 95 -2.10 0.49 -0.50
N VAL A 96 -2.05 1.03 -1.71
CA VAL A 96 -3.07 0.77 -2.73
C VAL A 96 -2.38 0.17 -3.94
N LYS A 97 -2.77 -1.06 -4.28
CA LYS A 97 -2.32 -1.75 -5.48
C LYS A 97 -3.33 -1.51 -6.59
N ALA A 98 -2.98 -0.63 -7.53
CA ALA A 98 -3.86 -0.20 -8.60
C ALA A 98 -3.82 -1.10 -9.85
N GLY A 99 -2.86 -2.02 -9.94
CA GLY A 99 -2.69 -2.90 -11.09
C GLY A 99 -1.55 -3.91 -10.93
N ASN A 100 -1.35 -4.73 -11.96
CA ASN A 100 -0.32 -5.76 -12.06
C ASN A 100 0.61 -5.43 -13.25
N GLY A 101 1.44 -4.39 -13.11
CA GLY A 101 2.36 -3.92 -14.17
C GLY A 101 1.73 -2.90 -15.14
N SER A 102 0.41 -2.85 -15.23
CA SER A 102 -0.36 -1.78 -15.88
C SER A 102 -1.56 -1.43 -15.01
N PHE A 103 -2.03 -0.20 -15.11
CA PHE A 103 -3.19 0.30 -14.34
C PHE A 103 -3.97 1.29 -15.19
N ASP A 104 -5.26 1.37 -14.91
CA ASP A 104 -6.15 2.37 -15.48
C ASP A 104 -6.06 3.67 -14.67
N THR A 105 -6.09 4.81 -15.33
CA THR A 105 -6.09 6.13 -14.68
C THR A 105 -7.29 6.28 -13.73
N SER A 106 -8.43 5.70 -14.06
CA SER A 106 -9.60 5.70 -13.18
C SER A 106 -9.33 5.02 -11.83
N ASN A 107 -8.54 3.95 -11.81
CA ASN A 107 -8.16 3.26 -10.58
C ASN A 107 -7.31 4.15 -9.66
N ILE A 108 -6.46 4.99 -10.25
CA ILE A 108 -5.64 5.97 -9.49
C ILE A 108 -6.53 7.04 -8.89
N ILE A 109 -7.47 7.60 -9.67
CA ILE A 109 -8.42 8.63 -9.18
C ILE A 109 -9.24 8.08 -8.01
N ILE A 110 -9.76 6.86 -8.16
CA ILE A 110 -10.53 6.18 -7.10
C ILE A 110 -9.66 5.89 -5.88
N ALA A 111 -8.38 5.52 -6.07
CA ALA A 111 -7.42 5.34 -4.98
C ALA A 111 -7.19 6.64 -4.19
N LEU A 112 -7.11 7.78 -4.86
CA LEU A 112 -6.97 9.09 -4.20
C LEU A 112 -8.21 9.46 -3.37
N ASP A 113 -9.41 9.17 -3.88
CA ASP A 113 -10.65 9.37 -3.09
C ASP A 113 -10.70 8.44 -1.85
N TYR A 114 -10.32 7.19 -2.01
CA TYR A 114 -10.15 6.27 -0.88
C TYR A 114 -9.19 6.82 0.17
N LEU A 115 -7.99 7.27 -0.23
CA LEU A 115 -6.98 7.81 0.69
C LEU A 115 -7.47 9.08 1.40
N LYS A 116 -8.20 9.97 0.71
CA LYS A 116 -8.84 11.14 1.30
C LYS A 116 -9.84 10.75 2.39
N ASN A 117 -10.72 9.78 2.10
CA ASN A 117 -11.72 9.30 3.05
C ASN A 117 -11.05 8.63 4.26
N LEU A 118 -10.00 7.84 4.02
CA LEU A 118 -9.22 7.19 5.06
C LEU A 118 -8.48 8.21 5.95
N SER A 119 -7.86 9.25 5.36
CA SER A 119 -7.23 10.36 6.10
C SER A 119 -8.21 11.02 7.08
N THR A 120 -9.42 11.30 6.61
CA THR A 120 -10.49 11.86 7.43
C THR A 120 -10.88 10.90 8.56
N SER A 121 -11.06 9.63 8.26
CA SER A 121 -11.42 8.58 9.24
C SER A 121 -10.35 8.37 10.31
N LEU A 122 -9.08 8.43 9.93
CA LEU A 122 -7.95 8.28 10.85
C LEU A 122 -7.62 9.56 11.62
N GLY A 123 -8.14 10.72 11.19
CA GLY A 123 -7.76 12.02 11.73
C GLY A 123 -6.28 12.35 11.52
N LYS A 124 -5.66 11.82 10.47
CA LYS A 124 -4.23 11.97 10.17
C LYS A 124 -4.02 12.49 8.75
N PRO A 125 -3.05 13.39 8.53
CA PRO A 125 -2.65 13.76 7.17
C PRO A 125 -2.01 12.58 6.45
N ILE A 126 -2.20 12.50 5.14
CA ILE A 126 -1.57 11.50 4.28
C ILE A 126 -0.69 12.20 3.25
N VAL A 127 0.53 11.70 3.07
CA VAL A 127 1.39 12.01 1.93
C VAL A 127 1.31 10.85 0.96
N VAL A 128 0.94 11.14 -0.29
CA VAL A 128 0.78 10.11 -1.33
C VAL A 128 2.03 10.08 -2.19
N ASN A 129 2.66 8.90 -2.30
CA ASN A 129 3.72 8.65 -3.25
C ASN A 129 3.16 7.85 -4.44
N MET A 130 3.34 8.40 -5.64
CA MET A 130 2.93 7.78 -6.89
C MET A 130 4.14 7.75 -7.82
N SER A 131 4.98 6.71 -7.69
CA SER A 131 6.10 6.47 -8.61
C SER A 131 5.59 5.80 -9.88
N LEU A 132 4.75 6.52 -10.61
CA LEU A 132 4.04 6.07 -11.79
C LEU A 132 4.39 7.00 -12.95
N GLY A 133 4.28 6.50 -14.17
CA GLY A 133 4.47 7.30 -15.35
C GLY A 133 4.13 6.54 -16.62
N SER A 134 3.98 7.28 -17.71
CA SER A 134 3.92 6.73 -19.05
C SER A 134 4.89 7.50 -19.94
N GLN A 135 5.27 6.89 -21.05
CA GLN A 135 6.10 7.53 -22.06
C GLN A 135 5.32 7.78 -23.35
N TYR A 136 3.99 7.89 -23.23
CA TYR A 136 3.10 8.23 -24.32
C TYR A 136 2.83 9.74 -24.32
N GLY A 137 2.70 10.33 -25.51
CA GLY A 137 2.42 11.73 -25.68
C GLY A 137 3.66 12.61 -25.85
N ALA A 138 3.45 13.91 -25.91
CA ALA A 138 4.51 14.89 -26.03
C ALA A 138 5.28 15.06 -24.71
N HIS A 139 6.60 15.14 -24.80
CA HIS A 139 7.46 15.34 -23.61
C HIS A 139 8.01 16.76 -23.52
N ASP A 140 7.42 17.69 -24.27
CA ASP A 140 7.81 19.10 -24.38
C ASP A 140 6.92 20.06 -23.60
N GLY A 141 5.97 19.51 -22.81
CA GLY A 141 5.01 20.31 -22.02
C GLY A 141 3.75 20.74 -22.80
N THR A 142 3.52 20.18 -23.99
CA THR A 142 2.32 20.46 -24.78
C THR A 142 1.20 19.43 -24.57
N ASP A 143 1.43 18.40 -23.81
CA ASP A 143 0.44 17.40 -23.41
C ASP A 143 -0.52 18.01 -22.36
N PRO A 144 -1.85 17.93 -22.51
CA PRO A 144 -2.82 18.57 -21.63
C PRO A 144 -2.87 17.97 -20.23
#